data_141c575d9ca9d04e7292972685673e43
#
_entry.id   141c575d9ca9d04e7292972685673e43
#
_cell.length_a   1.000
_cell.length_b   1.000
_cell.length_c   1.000
_cell.angle_alpha   90.00
_cell.angle_beta   90.00
_cell.angle_gamma   90.00
#
_symmetry.space_group_name_H-M   'P 1'
#
loop_
_entity.id
_entity.type
_entity.pdbx_description
1 polymer ?
#
loop_
_entity_poly.entity_id
_entity_poly.type
_entity_poly.pdbx_seq_one_letter_code
_entity_poly.pdbx_strand_id
1 'polypeptide(L)'
;MTNDWKVNNMDGVTVFNKNHVDTKKQPMFFGQPLGMQRYDEFKYPVFDKLTTQQLSYFWRPEEVSLQKDRSDYKTLTPEQKHIYTSNLKYQIMLDSVQGRGPGMAFMPYCSLPELESAMNIWQLMEMIHSRSYTYIIKNVYPDPAEVFDTVLDDPKIMQRAESVTAAYDDLINSEHEYDSGNLWKFAAEGHPAGTYDRKEIKRKLYRAVLNVNILEGIRFYVSFACSFAFGELKIMEGSAKIISLIARDESQHLVLTQQIIKKWQDGDDEEMVKIAEEEKPNVINMFKNAVNEEKAWAEYLFQNGSMIGLNEKLLAQYVEFTANRRMKAIGLDPIYDIGPRNNPLPWTQYWLNSKGQQNAPQETEIESYVIGGIKQDVTQDTFAGLSL
;
A
#
# COMPACT_ATOMS: atom_id res chain seq x y z
N MET A 1 -24.03 34.49 8.74
CA MET A 1 -24.02 34.23 7.29
C MET A 1 -23.98 32.74 7.15
N THR A 2 -25.12 32.13 6.91
CA THR A 2 -25.28 30.69 6.75
C THR A 2 -24.55 30.25 5.49
N ASN A 3 -23.49 29.48 5.65
CA ASN A 3 -22.82 28.80 4.54
C ASN A 3 -23.74 27.67 4.06
N ASP A 4 -24.72 28.06 3.21
CA ASP A 4 -25.44 27.12 2.38
C ASP A 4 -24.45 26.53 1.35
N TRP A 5 -23.75 25.49 1.76
CA TRP A 5 -23.14 24.55 0.84
C TRP A 5 -24.30 23.76 0.19
N LYS A 6 -25.04 24.43 -0.66
CA LYS A 6 -25.84 23.72 -1.63
C LYS A 6 -24.86 22.88 -2.43
N VAL A 7 -24.92 21.57 -2.23
CA VAL A 7 -24.51 20.59 -3.23
C VAL A 7 -25.45 20.82 -4.40
N ASN A 8 -25.18 21.91 -5.12
CA ASN A 8 -25.80 22.19 -6.39
C ASN A 8 -24.99 21.40 -7.41
N ASN A 9 -25.68 20.44 -7.96
CA ASN A 9 -25.34 19.70 -9.15
C ASN A 9 -24.12 18.79 -8.98
N MET A 10 -24.40 17.52 -8.66
CA MET A 10 -23.63 16.47 -9.28
C MET A 10 -23.90 16.50 -10.79
N ASP A 11 -23.43 17.56 -11.45
CA ASP A 11 -23.30 17.63 -12.90
C ASP A 11 -22.09 16.77 -13.29
N GLY A 12 -22.22 15.46 -13.09
CA GLY A 12 -21.26 14.47 -13.54
C GLY A 12 -19.86 14.55 -12.92
N VAL A 13 -19.13 13.45 -12.98
CA VAL A 13 -17.69 13.41 -12.68
C VAL A 13 -16.96 14.33 -13.67
N THR A 14 -16.14 15.25 -13.17
CA THR A 14 -15.32 16.12 -14.01
C THR A 14 -13.86 15.94 -13.72
N VAL A 15 -13.05 15.88 -14.77
CA VAL A 15 -11.58 15.85 -14.66
C VAL A 15 -10.97 17.22 -14.40
N PHE A 16 -11.77 18.29 -14.50
CA PHE A 16 -11.29 19.65 -14.32
C PHE A 16 -12.39 20.59 -13.79
N ASN A 17 -12.28 20.96 -12.52
CA ASN A 17 -13.12 21.98 -11.92
C ASN A 17 -12.69 23.36 -12.41
N LYS A 18 -13.60 24.09 -13.06
CA LYS A 18 -13.36 25.44 -13.62
C LYS A 18 -13.54 26.55 -12.59
N ASN A 19 -13.96 26.23 -11.38
CA ASN A 19 -14.17 27.22 -10.32
C ASN A 19 -12.83 27.58 -9.66
N HIS A 20 -12.74 28.81 -9.16
CA HIS A 20 -11.63 29.20 -8.29
C HIS A 20 -11.84 28.58 -6.90
N VAL A 21 -11.01 27.60 -6.54
CA VAL A 21 -11.05 26.92 -5.26
C VAL A 21 -9.80 27.28 -4.46
N ASP A 22 -9.98 27.78 -3.25
CA ASP A 22 -8.89 27.91 -2.28
C ASP A 22 -8.62 26.56 -1.63
N THR A 23 -7.65 25.84 -2.15
CA THR A 23 -7.31 24.47 -1.69
C THR A 23 -6.94 24.41 -0.21
N LYS A 24 -6.37 25.49 0.35
CA LYS A 24 -6.04 25.56 1.79
C LYS A 24 -7.27 25.49 2.72
N LYS A 25 -8.45 25.81 2.18
CA LYS A 25 -9.72 25.74 2.92
C LYS A 25 -10.52 24.46 2.67
N GLN A 26 -10.08 23.61 1.75
CA GLN A 26 -10.74 22.35 1.47
C GLN A 26 -10.36 21.28 2.51
N PRO A 27 -11.24 20.34 2.86
CA PRO A 27 -10.83 19.11 3.52
C PRO A 27 -9.98 18.26 2.56
N MET A 28 -9.23 17.29 3.07
CA MET A 28 -8.44 16.37 2.23
C MET A 28 -9.31 15.59 1.24
N PHE A 29 -10.51 15.23 1.68
CA PHE A 29 -11.48 14.44 0.92
C PHE A 29 -12.88 15.08 1.03
N PHE A 30 -13.72 14.82 0.04
CA PHE A 30 -15.10 15.31 -0.03
C PHE A 30 -15.24 16.85 -0.09
N GLY A 31 -14.20 17.56 -0.47
CA GLY A 31 -14.28 18.98 -0.84
C GLY A 31 -14.82 19.16 -2.24
N GLN A 32 -14.49 20.28 -2.86
CA GLN A 32 -14.79 20.48 -4.28
C GLN A 32 -13.86 19.62 -5.15
N PRO A 33 -14.33 19.17 -6.33
CA PRO A 33 -13.49 18.46 -7.28
C PRO A 33 -12.19 19.22 -7.59
N LEU A 34 -11.15 18.49 -7.93
CA LEU A 34 -9.86 19.05 -8.30
C LEU A 34 -9.96 19.86 -9.59
N GLY A 35 -9.26 20.99 -9.62
CA GLY A 35 -9.14 21.87 -10.77
C GLY A 35 -7.69 21.96 -11.23
N MET A 36 -7.15 23.18 -11.24
CA MET A 36 -5.74 23.40 -11.59
C MET A 36 -4.82 22.79 -10.53
N GLN A 37 -3.89 21.95 -10.96
CA GLN A 37 -2.87 21.35 -10.11
C GLN A 37 -1.81 22.42 -9.78
N ARG A 38 -1.92 23.01 -8.59
CA ARG A 38 -0.98 24.00 -8.08
C ARG A 38 -0.09 23.40 -7.01
N TYR A 39 1.21 23.45 -7.22
CA TYR A 39 2.22 22.94 -6.31
C TYR A 39 3.08 24.05 -5.68
N ASP A 40 2.59 25.29 -5.69
CA ASP A 40 3.19 26.45 -5.04
C ASP A 40 2.53 26.78 -3.69
N GLU A 41 1.34 26.27 -3.44
CA GLU A 41 0.58 26.47 -2.22
C GLU A 41 -0.04 25.17 -1.72
N PHE A 42 0.26 24.79 -0.48
CA PHE A 42 -0.21 23.54 0.12
C PHE A 42 -0.98 23.79 1.41
N LYS A 43 -2.06 23.04 1.63
CA LYS A 43 -2.68 22.90 2.95
C LYS A 43 -1.79 22.04 3.86
N TYR A 44 -1.31 20.92 3.33
CA TYR A 44 -0.48 19.94 4.03
C TYR A 44 0.82 19.64 3.28
N PRO A 45 1.86 20.44 3.48
CA PRO A 45 3.16 20.26 2.78
C PRO A 45 3.82 18.89 2.98
N VAL A 46 3.34 18.10 3.95
CA VAL A 46 3.86 16.74 4.19
C VAL A 46 3.59 15.81 3.02
N PHE A 47 2.46 15.96 2.32
CA PHE A 47 2.13 15.11 1.17
C PHE A 47 3.03 15.41 -0.02
N ASP A 48 3.32 16.68 -0.29
CA ASP A 48 4.28 17.06 -1.33
C ASP A 48 5.71 16.57 -1.02
N LYS A 49 6.13 16.66 0.25
CA LYS A 49 7.41 16.09 0.68
C LYS A 49 7.49 14.59 0.47
N LEU A 50 6.41 13.84 0.77
CA LEU A 50 6.34 12.41 0.52
C LEU A 50 6.39 12.09 -0.98
N THR A 51 5.72 12.88 -1.82
CA THR A 51 5.81 12.77 -3.28
C THR A 51 7.25 12.94 -3.75
N THR A 52 7.91 14.03 -3.35
CA THR A 52 9.30 14.31 -3.71
C THR A 52 10.26 13.21 -3.24
N GLN A 53 10.04 12.69 -2.03
CA GLN A 53 10.86 11.62 -1.48
C GLN A 53 10.67 10.30 -2.25
N GLN A 54 9.43 9.91 -2.58
CA GLN A 54 9.17 8.72 -3.37
C GLN A 54 9.75 8.84 -4.79
N LEU A 55 9.65 9.99 -5.43
CA LEU A 55 10.30 10.25 -6.73
C LEU A 55 11.82 10.07 -6.65
N SER A 56 12.46 10.44 -5.55
CA SER A 56 13.91 10.24 -5.34
C SER A 56 14.29 8.77 -5.14
N TYR A 57 13.32 7.91 -4.81
CA TYR A 57 13.52 6.48 -4.59
C TYR A 57 13.22 5.62 -5.82
N PHE A 58 13.00 6.23 -6.98
CA PHE A 58 12.72 5.47 -8.19
C PHE A 58 13.79 4.43 -8.50
N TRP A 59 13.38 3.21 -8.79
CA TRP A 59 14.24 2.08 -9.09
C TRP A 59 13.54 1.08 -10.01
N ARG A 60 14.30 0.13 -10.56
CA ARG A 60 13.78 -0.94 -11.40
C ARG A 60 14.32 -2.28 -10.95
N PRO A 61 13.53 -3.36 -10.96
CA PRO A 61 13.96 -4.66 -10.51
C PRO A 61 15.15 -5.22 -11.32
N GLU A 62 15.27 -4.84 -12.59
CA GLU A 62 16.36 -5.27 -13.47
C GLU A 62 17.74 -4.76 -13.02
N GLU A 63 17.81 -3.82 -12.10
CA GLU A 63 19.06 -3.34 -11.50
C GLU A 63 19.66 -4.33 -10.51
N VAL A 64 18.91 -5.34 -10.10
CA VAL A 64 19.36 -6.38 -9.16
C VAL A 64 19.56 -7.71 -9.88
N SER A 65 20.76 -8.28 -9.80
CA SER A 65 21.04 -9.59 -10.37
C SER A 65 20.45 -10.72 -9.55
N LEU A 66 19.77 -11.66 -10.22
CA LEU A 66 19.18 -12.87 -9.62
C LEU A 66 19.85 -14.18 -10.06
N GLN A 67 21.05 -14.10 -10.66
CA GLN A 67 21.75 -15.30 -11.12
C GLN A 67 22.10 -16.26 -9.98
N LYS A 68 22.54 -15.69 -8.83
CA LYS A 68 22.84 -16.48 -7.64
C LYS A 68 21.55 -17.11 -7.09
N ASP A 69 20.46 -16.35 -7.03
CA ASP A 69 19.16 -16.80 -6.52
C ASP A 69 18.62 -18.00 -7.28
N ARG A 70 18.78 -18.01 -8.61
CA ARG A 70 18.41 -19.16 -9.45
C ARG A 70 19.20 -20.42 -9.09
N SER A 71 20.46 -20.28 -8.70
CA SER A 71 21.28 -21.38 -8.25
C SER A 71 20.93 -21.82 -6.85
N ASP A 72 20.74 -20.85 -5.95
CA ASP A 72 20.34 -21.09 -4.56
C ASP A 72 18.99 -21.83 -4.48
N TYR A 73 18.00 -21.42 -5.27
CA TYR A 73 16.65 -22.00 -5.28
C TYR A 73 16.67 -23.51 -5.55
N LYS A 74 17.60 -23.99 -6.38
CA LYS A 74 17.73 -25.43 -6.68
C LYS A 74 18.17 -26.24 -5.47
N THR A 75 18.91 -25.60 -4.56
CA THR A 75 19.49 -26.24 -3.35
C THR A 75 18.65 -26.04 -2.09
N LEU A 76 17.58 -25.23 -2.15
CA LEU A 76 16.65 -25.05 -1.04
C LEU A 76 16.00 -26.37 -0.67
N THR A 77 15.83 -26.58 0.64
CA THR A 77 15.02 -27.72 1.15
C THR A 77 13.54 -27.55 0.76
N PRO A 78 12.74 -28.63 0.79
CA PRO A 78 11.31 -28.53 0.52
C PRO A 78 10.60 -27.50 1.43
N GLU A 79 10.98 -27.43 2.70
CA GLU A 79 10.43 -26.49 3.68
C GLU A 79 10.78 -25.05 3.32
N GLN A 80 12.04 -24.80 2.96
CA GLN A 80 12.50 -23.48 2.51
C GLN A 80 11.79 -23.05 1.23
N LYS A 81 11.60 -23.96 0.26
CA LYS A 81 10.84 -23.68 -0.97
C LYS A 81 9.39 -23.33 -0.65
N HIS A 82 8.77 -24.06 0.28
CA HIS A 82 7.41 -23.77 0.72
C HIS A 82 7.31 -22.35 1.30
N ILE A 83 8.18 -21.99 2.25
CA ILE A 83 8.20 -20.67 2.89
C ILE A 83 8.43 -19.59 1.83
N TYR A 84 9.44 -19.74 0.98
CA TYR A 84 9.78 -18.75 -0.04
C TYR A 84 8.67 -18.53 -1.05
N THR A 85 8.13 -19.62 -1.62
CA THR A 85 7.10 -19.54 -2.67
C THR A 85 5.76 -19.05 -2.12
N SER A 86 5.32 -19.55 -0.96
CA SER A 86 4.07 -19.10 -0.34
C SER A 86 4.14 -17.62 0.02
N ASN A 87 5.28 -17.17 0.53
CA ASN A 87 5.48 -15.76 0.85
C ASN A 87 5.46 -14.85 -0.39
N LEU A 88 6.10 -15.26 -1.50
CA LEU A 88 6.02 -14.52 -2.77
C LEU A 88 4.59 -14.46 -3.32
N LYS A 89 3.86 -15.57 -3.31
CA LYS A 89 2.46 -15.61 -3.72
C LYS A 89 1.60 -14.64 -2.91
N TYR A 90 1.84 -14.59 -1.60
CA TYR A 90 1.14 -13.67 -0.71
C TYR A 90 1.44 -12.20 -1.07
N GLN A 91 2.71 -11.85 -1.27
CA GLN A 91 3.11 -10.49 -1.67
C GLN A 91 2.52 -10.10 -3.03
N ILE A 92 2.54 -10.98 -4.03
CA ILE A 92 1.91 -10.75 -5.34
C ILE A 92 0.43 -10.38 -5.20
N MET A 93 -0.28 -11.12 -4.37
CA MET A 93 -1.70 -10.87 -4.12
C MET A 93 -1.91 -9.50 -3.46
N LEU A 94 -1.15 -9.16 -2.43
CA LEU A 94 -1.27 -7.88 -1.72
C LEU A 94 -1.04 -6.70 -2.67
N ASP A 95 0.05 -6.69 -3.44
CA ASP A 95 0.39 -5.60 -4.36
C ASP A 95 -0.54 -5.55 -5.59
N SER A 96 -1.14 -6.68 -5.96
CA SER A 96 -2.18 -6.67 -6.98
C SER A 96 -3.44 -5.93 -6.53
N VAL A 97 -3.74 -5.94 -5.23
CA VAL A 97 -4.83 -5.14 -4.63
C VAL A 97 -4.39 -3.68 -4.48
N GLN A 98 -3.20 -3.45 -3.88
CA GLN A 98 -2.69 -2.10 -3.61
C GLN A 98 -2.45 -1.29 -4.87
N GLY A 99 -1.97 -1.90 -5.94
CA GLY A 99 -1.76 -1.20 -7.23
C GLY A 99 -3.04 -0.62 -7.86
N ARG A 100 -4.22 -1.02 -7.37
CA ARG A 100 -5.53 -0.54 -7.85
C ARG A 100 -6.32 0.22 -6.79
N GLY A 101 -6.29 -0.31 -5.55
CA GLY A 101 -7.16 0.12 -4.45
C GLY A 101 -7.16 1.63 -4.21
N PRO A 102 -6.02 2.29 -3.96
CA PRO A 102 -5.98 3.72 -3.68
C PRO A 102 -6.55 4.59 -4.81
N GLY A 103 -6.25 4.23 -6.07
CA GLY A 103 -6.75 4.95 -7.23
C GLY A 103 -8.25 4.82 -7.43
N MET A 104 -8.78 3.63 -7.21
CA MET A 104 -10.22 3.37 -7.38
C MET A 104 -11.05 3.87 -6.21
N ALA A 105 -10.53 3.76 -4.98
CA ALA A 105 -11.31 3.98 -3.78
C ALA A 105 -11.08 5.35 -3.12
N PHE A 106 -9.91 5.96 -3.26
CA PHE A 106 -9.57 7.21 -2.56
C PHE A 106 -9.50 8.42 -3.49
N MET A 107 -8.96 8.23 -4.70
CA MET A 107 -8.77 9.30 -5.66
C MET A 107 -10.06 10.04 -6.02
N PRO A 108 -11.22 9.38 -6.21
CA PRO A 108 -12.47 10.06 -6.54
C PRO A 108 -12.93 11.09 -5.50
N TYR A 109 -12.54 10.90 -4.23
CA TYR A 109 -12.90 11.80 -3.13
C TYR A 109 -11.85 12.85 -2.82
N CYS A 110 -10.67 12.79 -3.45
CA CYS A 110 -9.54 13.67 -3.16
C CYS A 110 -9.83 15.12 -3.55
N SER A 111 -9.49 16.06 -2.66
CA SER A 111 -9.76 17.50 -2.86
C SER A 111 -8.51 18.37 -2.81
N LEU A 112 -7.32 17.78 -2.55
CA LEU A 112 -6.06 18.51 -2.43
C LEU A 112 -5.06 18.06 -3.50
N PRO A 113 -4.45 18.95 -4.29
CA PRO A 113 -3.47 18.59 -5.32
C PRO A 113 -2.23 17.86 -4.78
N GLU A 114 -1.73 18.26 -3.62
CA GLU A 114 -0.59 17.59 -2.96
C GLU A 114 -0.91 16.17 -2.51
N LEU A 115 -2.13 15.89 -2.11
CA LEU A 115 -2.57 14.54 -1.75
C LEU A 115 -2.82 13.70 -3.01
N GLU A 116 -3.42 14.27 -4.06
CA GLU A 116 -3.55 13.64 -5.37
C GLU A 116 -2.20 13.18 -5.90
N SER A 117 -1.18 14.06 -5.86
CA SER A 117 0.16 13.74 -6.33
C SER A 117 0.82 12.63 -5.52
N ALA A 118 0.64 12.62 -4.18
CA ALA A 118 1.13 11.57 -3.31
C ALA A 118 0.47 10.21 -3.60
N MET A 119 -0.82 10.17 -3.91
CA MET A 119 -1.52 8.95 -4.31
C MET A 119 -1.10 8.46 -5.70
N ASN A 120 -0.84 9.35 -6.63
CA ASN A 120 -0.38 8.98 -7.98
C ASN A 120 1.01 8.32 -7.94
N ILE A 121 1.96 8.89 -7.18
CA ILE A 121 3.28 8.29 -7.06
C ILE A 121 3.23 6.97 -6.27
N TRP A 122 2.37 6.86 -5.27
CA TRP A 122 2.10 5.61 -4.57
C TRP A 122 1.73 4.49 -5.55
N GLN A 123 0.71 4.70 -6.40
CA GLN A 123 0.30 3.71 -7.40
C GLN A 123 1.43 3.35 -8.38
N LEU A 124 2.30 4.31 -8.73
CA LEU A 124 3.47 4.03 -9.56
C LEU A 124 4.43 3.06 -8.86
N MET A 125 4.69 3.25 -7.55
CA MET A 125 5.57 2.37 -6.78
C MET A 125 4.97 0.97 -6.65
N GLU A 126 3.68 0.84 -6.39
CA GLU A 126 2.98 -0.46 -6.36
C GLU A 126 3.09 -1.23 -7.67
N MET A 127 3.04 -0.52 -8.81
CA MET A 127 3.29 -1.14 -10.11
C MET A 127 4.73 -1.66 -10.21
N ILE A 128 5.73 -0.93 -9.70
CA ILE A 128 7.13 -1.39 -9.66
C ILE A 128 7.26 -2.63 -8.78
N HIS A 129 6.57 -2.67 -7.62
CA HIS A 129 6.55 -3.82 -6.72
C HIS A 129 5.97 -5.06 -7.42
N SER A 130 4.81 -4.96 -8.05
CA SER A 130 4.18 -6.05 -8.81
C SER A 130 5.09 -6.56 -9.94
N ARG A 131 5.76 -5.67 -10.66
CA ARG A 131 6.76 -6.04 -11.69
C ARG A 131 7.97 -6.74 -11.09
N SER A 132 8.36 -6.37 -9.88
CA SER A 132 9.51 -6.93 -9.17
C SER A 132 9.29 -8.40 -8.79
N TYR A 133 8.11 -8.76 -8.33
CA TYR A 133 7.77 -10.16 -8.08
C TYR A 133 7.78 -10.98 -9.37
N THR A 134 7.23 -10.41 -10.45
CA THR A 134 7.30 -11.06 -11.77
C THR A 134 8.75 -11.27 -12.21
N TYR A 135 9.61 -10.27 -12.00
CA TYR A 135 11.03 -10.36 -12.31
C TYR A 135 11.72 -11.45 -11.47
N ILE A 136 11.46 -11.54 -10.17
CA ILE A 136 11.98 -12.59 -9.30
C ILE A 136 11.55 -13.97 -9.83
N ILE A 137 10.26 -14.18 -10.06
CA ILE A 137 9.72 -15.48 -10.47
C ILE A 137 10.31 -15.92 -11.81
N LYS A 138 10.35 -15.04 -12.81
CA LYS A 138 10.90 -15.34 -14.13
C LYS A 138 12.38 -15.70 -14.12
N ASN A 139 13.15 -15.17 -13.16
CA ASN A 139 14.58 -15.41 -13.09
C ASN A 139 14.98 -16.56 -12.16
N VAL A 140 14.15 -16.87 -11.17
CA VAL A 140 14.44 -17.88 -10.12
C VAL A 140 13.82 -19.24 -10.45
N TYR A 141 12.56 -19.27 -10.87
CA TYR A 141 11.83 -20.52 -11.10
C TYR A 141 12.10 -21.12 -12.47
N PRO A 142 12.18 -22.48 -12.58
CA PRO A 142 12.26 -23.15 -13.87
C PRO A 142 11.03 -22.88 -14.76
N ASP A 143 9.84 -22.90 -14.16
CA ASP A 143 8.57 -22.59 -14.81
C ASP A 143 7.80 -21.52 -13.99
N PRO A 144 7.75 -20.27 -14.45
CA PRO A 144 6.99 -19.21 -13.80
C PRO A 144 5.48 -19.48 -13.67
N ALA A 145 4.90 -20.26 -14.59
CA ALA A 145 3.47 -20.57 -14.58
C ALA A 145 3.08 -21.37 -13.33
N GLU A 146 3.95 -22.28 -12.84
CA GLU A 146 3.71 -23.04 -11.61
C GLU A 146 3.42 -22.14 -10.40
N VAL A 147 3.96 -20.91 -10.37
CA VAL A 147 3.69 -19.96 -9.30
C VAL A 147 2.44 -19.15 -9.60
N PHE A 148 2.36 -18.49 -10.77
CA PHE A 148 1.27 -17.57 -11.10
C PHE A 148 -0.09 -18.26 -11.18
N ASP A 149 -0.15 -19.43 -11.82
CA ASP A 149 -1.43 -20.14 -12.07
C ASP A 149 -2.00 -20.73 -10.77
N THR A 150 -1.18 -20.84 -9.72
CA THR A 150 -1.57 -21.42 -8.44
C THR A 150 -1.70 -20.40 -7.28
N VAL A 151 -1.57 -19.10 -7.55
CA VAL A 151 -1.78 -18.07 -6.51
C VAL A 151 -3.22 -18.10 -6.00
N LEU A 152 -4.19 -18.19 -6.91
CA LEU A 152 -5.61 -18.16 -6.57
C LEU A 152 -6.14 -19.51 -6.06
N ASP A 153 -5.39 -20.59 -6.21
CA ASP A 153 -5.76 -21.91 -5.72
C ASP A 153 -5.43 -22.11 -4.24
N ASP A 154 -4.62 -21.24 -3.64
CA ASP A 154 -4.24 -21.34 -2.22
C ASP A 154 -5.32 -20.70 -1.33
N PRO A 155 -6.10 -21.53 -0.58
CA PRO A 155 -7.20 -21.01 0.24
C PRO A 155 -6.73 -20.10 1.37
N LYS A 156 -5.47 -20.24 1.82
CA LYS A 156 -4.87 -19.37 2.84
C LYS A 156 -4.56 -17.98 2.29
N ILE A 157 -4.14 -17.89 1.03
CA ILE A 157 -3.90 -16.62 0.34
C ILE A 157 -5.24 -15.97 0.01
N MET A 158 -6.22 -16.73 -0.50
CA MET A 158 -7.54 -16.21 -0.87
C MET A 158 -8.31 -15.65 0.33
N GLN A 159 -8.28 -16.32 1.48
CA GLN A 159 -8.88 -15.80 2.71
C GLN A 159 -8.33 -14.42 3.09
N ARG A 160 -7.03 -14.20 2.86
CA ARG A 160 -6.39 -12.92 3.11
C ARG A 160 -6.73 -11.87 2.06
N ALA A 161 -6.83 -12.29 0.80
CA ALA A 161 -7.29 -11.40 -0.27
C ALA A 161 -8.65 -10.79 0.09
N GLU A 162 -9.60 -11.62 0.53
CA GLU A 162 -10.93 -11.16 0.98
C GLU A 162 -10.83 -10.16 2.14
N SER A 163 -10.02 -10.45 3.16
CA SER A 163 -9.82 -9.56 4.31
C SER A 163 -9.24 -8.20 3.92
N VAL A 164 -8.36 -8.16 2.92
CA VAL A 164 -7.73 -6.93 2.44
C VAL A 164 -8.65 -6.15 1.51
N THR A 165 -9.36 -6.83 0.60
CA THR A 165 -10.21 -6.18 -0.41
C THR A 165 -11.54 -5.70 0.13
N ALA A 166 -12.08 -6.35 1.15
CA ALA A 166 -13.44 -6.10 1.65
C ALA A 166 -13.71 -4.62 1.97
N ALA A 167 -12.76 -3.91 2.57
CA ALA A 167 -12.94 -2.50 2.91
C ALA A 167 -12.89 -1.58 1.68
N TYR A 168 -12.09 -1.93 0.68
CA TYR A 168 -12.07 -1.24 -0.60
C TYR A 168 -13.37 -1.45 -1.37
N ASP A 169 -13.79 -2.70 -1.49
CA ASP A 169 -15.00 -3.07 -2.22
C ASP A 169 -16.27 -2.48 -1.58
N ASP A 170 -16.32 -2.44 -0.24
CA ASP A 170 -17.43 -1.81 0.47
C ASP A 170 -17.52 -0.30 0.19
N LEU A 171 -16.37 0.39 0.12
CA LEU A 171 -16.34 1.81 -0.23
C LEU A 171 -16.71 2.04 -1.70
N ILE A 172 -16.11 1.31 -2.64
CA ILE A 172 -16.33 1.45 -4.09
C ILE A 172 -17.78 1.11 -4.45
N ASN A 173 -18.31 0.02 -3.91
CA ASN A 173 -19.71 -0.39 -4.18
C ASN A 173 -20.72 0.62 -3.65
N SER A 174 -20.41 1.31 -2.55
CA SER A 174 -21.27 2.38 -2.03
C SER A 174 -21.35 3.58 -2.98
N GLU A 175 -20.28 3.87 -3.70
CA GLU A 175 -20.25 4.90 -4.74
C GLU A 175 -21.10 4.47 -5.95
N HIS A 176 -20.94 3.23 -6.42
CA HIS A 176 -21.71 2.70 -7.53
C HIS A 176 -23.19 2.58 -7.23
N GLU A 177 -23.58 2.24 -6.01
CA GLU A 177 -24.97 2.24 -5.58
C GLU A 177 -25.58 3.65 -5.58
N TYR A 178 -24.77 4.65 -5.27
CA TYR A 178 -25.14 6.04 -5.37
C TYR A 178 -25.33 6.50 -6.83
N ASP A 179 -24.36 6.20 -7.71
CA ASP A 179 -24.35 6.65 -9.12
C ASP A 179 -25.32 5.87 -10.02
N SER A 180 -25.50 4.57 -9.79
CA SER A 180 -26.23 3.68 -10.72
C SER A 180 -27.72 3.67 -10.59
N GLY A 181 -28.31 4.60 -9.81
CA GLY A 181 -29.76 4.81 -9.85
C GLY A 181 -30.57 3.97 -8.86
N ASN A 182 -30.02 3.55 -7.74
CA ASN A 182 -30.84 3.31 -6.55
C ASN A 182 -31.59 4.57 -6.11
N LEU A 183 -31.28 5.73 -6.68
CA LEU A 183 -32.13 6.93 -6.74
C LEU A 183 -33.58 6.60 -7.08
N TRP A 184 -33.84 5.67 -8.00
CA TRP A 184 -35.19 5.24 -8.38
C TRP A 184 -35.83 4.32 -7.34
N LYS A 185 -35.07 3.44 -6.69
CA LYS A 185 -35.58 2.61 -5.58
C LYS A 185 -35.93 3.46 -4.36
N PHE A 186 -35.04 4.34 -3.95
CA PHE A 186 -35.25 5.23 -2.82
C PHE A 186 -36.39 6.24 -3.09
N ALA A 187 -36.51 6.77 -4.29
CA ALA A 187 -37.65 7.63 -4.66
C ALA A 187 -38.98 6.83 -4.71
N ALA A 188 -38.96 5.58 -5.15
CA ALA A 188 -40.14 4.72 -5.15
C ALA A 188 -40.58 4.27 -3.74
N GLU A 189 -39.62 4.21 -2.80
CA GLU A 189 -39.87 3.90 -1.39
C GLU A 189 -40.20 5.14 -0.53
N GLY A 190 -40.32 6.32 -1.15
CA GLY A 190 -40.73 7.57 -0.47
C GLY A 190 -39.61 8.24 0.34
N HIS A 191 -38.38 7.83 0.20
CA HIS A 191 -37.23 8.54 0.77
C HIS A 191 -36.86 9.76 -0.09
N PRO A 192 -36.59 10.94 0.48
CA PRO A 192 -36.16 12.10 -0.27
C PRO A 192 -34.88 11.78 -1.06
N ALA A 193 -34.88 12.09 -2.34
CA ALA A 193 -33.65 12.01 -3.13
C ALA A 193 -32.58 12.87 -2.44
N GLY A 194 -31.47 12.24 -2.02
CA GLY A 194 -30.38 12.92 -1.31
C GLY A 194 -30.18 12.56 0.16
N THR A 195 -30.92 11.59 0.72
CA THR A 195 -30.63 11.03 2.05
C THR A 195 -29.55 9.94 2.01
N TYR A 196 -28.64 10.02 1.06
CA TYR A 196 -27.44 9.21 1.15
C TYR A 196 -26.62 9.70 2.35
N ASP A 197 -26.35 8.80 3.28
CA ASP A 197 -25.62 9.17 4.49
C ASP A 197 -24.13 9.40 4.14
N ARG A 198 -23.82 10.65 3.75
CA ARG A 198 -22.43 11.09 3.48
C ARG A 198 -21.49 10.71 4.64
N LYS A 199 -22.01 10.70 5.87
CA LYS A 199 -21.24 10.29 7.04
C LYS A 199 -20.87 8.81 6.94
N GLU A 200 -21.74 7.96 6.39
CA GLU A 200 -21.43 6.54 6.24
C GLU A 200 -20.36 6.31 5.16
N ILE A 201 -20.36 7.04 4.04
CA ILE A 201 -19.27 6.96 3.06
C ILE A 201 -17.94 7.42 3.69
N LYS A 202 -17.95 8.51 4.43
CA LYS A 202 -16.78 8.98 5.17
C LYS A 202 -16.28 7.92 6.16
N ARG A 203 -17.19 7.22 6.83
CA ARG A 203 -16.84 6.12 7.73
C ARG A 203 -16.18 4.95 6.98
N LYS A 204 -16.73 4.59 5.82
CA LYS A 204 -16.15 3.56 4.96
C LYS A 204 -14.78 3.96 4.43
N LEU A 205 -14.61 5.20 4.01
CA LEU A 205 -13.29 5.74 3.63
C LEU A 205 -12.29 5.66 4.81
N TYR A 206 -12.72 6.04 6.01
CA TYR A 206 -11.87 5.94 7.21
C TYR A 206 -11.42 4.51 7.47
N ARG A 207 -12.35 3.54 7.40
CA ARG A 207 -12.06 2.11 7.56
C ARG A 207 -11.13 1.59 6.47
N ALA A 208 -11.34 2.00 5.21
CA ALA A 208 -10.49 1.60 4.09
C ALA A 208 -9.06 2.11 4.26
N VAL A 209 -8.86 3.38 4.62
CA VAL A 209 -7.51 3.95 4.89
C VAL A 209 -6.83 3.23 6.06
N LEU A 210 -7.58 2.89 7.12
CA LEU A 210 -7.04 2.11 8.24
C LEU A 210 -6.68 0.67 7.85
N ASN A 211 -7.50 0.03 7.02
CA ASN A 211 -7.19 -1.30 6.51
C ASN A 211 -5.89 -1.30 5.71
N VAL A 212 -5.68 -0.28 4.88
CA VAL A 212 -4.43 -0.07 4.15
C VAL A 212 -3.26 0.18 5.10
N ASN A 213 -3.43 1.04 6.11
CA ASN A 213 -2.39 1.29 7.11
C ASN A 213 -1.95 0.00 7.84
N ILE A 214 -2.91 -0.89 8.13
CA ILE A 214 -2.66 -2.21 8.72
C ILE A 214 -1.94 -3.12 7.70
N LEU A 215 -2.36 -3.11 6.44
CA LEU A 215 -1.74 -3.88 5.37
C LEU A 215 -0.26 -3.49 5.21
N GLU A 216 0.00 -2.21 4.95
CA GLU A 216 1.33 -1.65 4.76
C GLU A 216 2.21 -1.77 6.02
N GLY A 217 1.59 -1.62 7.19
CA GLY A 217 2.30 -1.56 8.47
C GLY A 217 2.53 -2.88 9.17
N ILE A 218 1.73 -3.92 8.90
CA ILE A 218 1.79 -5.22 9.57
C ILE A 218 2.00 -6.34 8.57
N ARG A 219 1.06 -6.54 7.62
CA ARG A 219 1.06 -7.71 6.74
C ARG A 219 2.32 -7.77 5.87
N PHE A 220 2.71 -6.67 5.26
CA PHE A 220 3.95 -6.59 4.50
C PHE A 220 5.20 -6.78 5.38
N TYR A 221 5.23 -6.19 6.57
CA TYR A 221 6.39 -6.32 7.46
C TYR A 221 6.61 -7.76 7.93
N VAL A 222 5.54 -8.51 8.15
CA VAL A 222 5.61 -9.95 8.45
C VAL A 222 6.19 -10.72 7.25
N SER A 223 5.68 -10.41 6.06
CA SER A 223 6.12 -11.00 4.81
C SER A 223 7.59 -10.65 4.51
N PHE A 224 8.00 -9.39 4.71
CA PHE A 224 9.38 -8.96 4.52
C PHE A 224 10.35 -9.70 5.45
N ALA A 225 9.97 -9.93 6.72
CA ALA A 225 10.80 -10.69 7.65
C ALA A 225 11.12 -12.10 7.12
N CYS A 226 10.16 -12.76 6.47
CA CYS A 226 10.40 -14.06 5.84
C CYS A 226 11.43 -13.98 4.70
N SER A 227 11.32 -12.97 3.84
CA SER A 227 12.27 -12.77 2.74
C SER A 227 13.66 -12.40 3.24
N PHE A 228 13.75 -11.55 4.25
CA PHE A 228 15.03 -11.14 4.84
C PHE A 228 15.74 -12.27 5.57
N ALA A 229 15.01 -13.23 6.15
CA ALA A 229 15.60 -14.40 6.78
C ALA A 229 16.46 -15.22 5.79
N PHE A 230 16.06 -15.30 4.52
CA PHE A 230 16.90 -15.91 3.48
C PHE A 230 18.18 -15.10 3.26
N GLY A 231 18.09 -13.78 3.18
CA GLY A 231 19.25 -12.91 3.06
C GLY A 231 20.24 -13.03 4.25
N GLU A 232 19.75 -13.16 5.48
CA GLU A 232 20.57 -13.43 6.67
C GLU A 232 21.36 -14.75 6.55
N LEU A 233 20.78 -15.75 5.89
CA LEU A 233 21.43 -17.03 5.61
C LEU A 233 22.35 -16.98 4.38
N LYS A 234 22.53 -15.82 3.75
CA LYS A 234 23.31 -15.64 2.52
C LYS A 234 22.82 -16.46 1.33
N ILE A 235 21.54 -16.75 1.29
CA ILE A 235 20.85 -17.40 0.18
C ILE A 235 19.71 -16.49 -0.30
N MET A 236 19.35 -16.56 -1.59
CA MET A 236 18.31 -15.70 -2.19
C MET A 236 18.56 -14.20 -1.95
N GLU A 237 19.83 -13.77 -1.94
CA GLU A 237 20.22 -12.41 -1.56
C GLU A 237 19.71 -11.36 -2.53
N GLY A 238 19.62 -11.67 -3.83
CA GLY A 238 19.05 -10.77 -4.84
C GLY A 238 17.56 -10.52 -4.58
N SER A 239 16.78 -11.56 -4.30
CA SER A 239 15.37 -11.45 -3.92
C SER A 239 15.23 -10.65 -2.62
N ALA A 240 16.01 -10.94 -1.59
CA ALA A 240 16.01 -10.18 -0.35
C ALA A 240 16.33 -8.69 -0.57
N LYS A 241 17.24 -8.37 -1.50
CA LYS A 241 17.58 -6.98 -1.87
C LYS A 241 16.38 -6.29 -2.55
N ILE A 242 15.72 -6.94 -3.52
CA ILE A 242 14.53 -6.40 -4.17
C ILE A 242 13.44 -6.14 -3.12
N ILE A 243 13.17 -7.11 -2.24
CA ILE A 243 12.18 -6.94 -1.16
C ILE A 243 12.57 -5.81 -0.19
N SER A 244 13.86 -5.57 0.03
CA SER A 244 14.29 -4.43 0.86
C SER A 244 14.03 -3.07 0.21
N LEU A 245 14.10 -2.98 -1.13
CA LEU A 245 13.73 -1.77 -1.86
C LEU A 245 12.21 -1.55 -1.80
N ILE A 246 11.41 -2.60 -1.97
CA ILE A 246 9.96 -2.56 -1.76
C ILE A 246 9.65 -2.09 -0.33
N ALA A 247 10.25 -2.69 0.70
CA ALA A 247 10.00 -2.32 2.09
C ALA A 247 10.35 -0.85 2.43
N ARG A 248 11.33 -0.28 1.73
CA ARG A 248 11.66 1.15 1.80
C ARG A 248 10.50 2.00 1.29
N ASP A 249 9.94 1.63 0.14
CA ASP A 249 8.83 2.34 -0.47
C ASP A 249 7.55 2.19 0.39
N GLU A 250 7.27 0.98 0.90
CA GLU A 250 6.15 0.72 1.81
C GLU A 250 6.21 1.55 3.10
N SER A 251 7.43 1.91 3.53
CA SER A 251 7.59 2.83 4.67
C SER A 251 7.02 4.22 4.37
N GLN A 252 7.03 4.68 3.13
CA GLN A 252 6.47 5.96 2.70
C GLN A 252 4.94 5.89 2.59
N HIS A 253 4.42 4.79 2.05
CA HIS A 253 2.98 4.53 1.95
C HIS A 253 2.35 4.47 3.35
N LEU A 254 3.03 3.79 4.28
CA LEU A 254 2.62 3.76 5.68
C LEU A 254 2.59 5.15 6.32
N VAL A 255 3.60 5.99 6.06
CA VAL A 255 3.62 7.37 6.57
C VAL A 255 2.50 8.19 5.93
N LEU A 256 2.22 8.02 4.64
CA LEU A 256 1.13 8.69 3.93
C LEU A 256 -0.22 8.41 4.62
N THR A 257 -0.56 7.14 4.82
CA THR A 257 -1.82 6.76 5.47
C THR A 257 -1.88 7.20 6.93
N GLN A 258 -0.77 7.16 7.67
CA GLN A 258 -0.68 7.71 9.03
C GLN A 258 -0.93 9.22 9.07
N GLN A 259 -0.41 9.98 8.09
CA GLN A 259 -0.65 11.42 8.02
C GLN A 259 -2.11 11.71 7.70
N ILE A 260 -2.74 10.97 6.80
CA ILE A 260 -4.18 11.10 6.51
C ILE A 260 -4.99 10.89 7.80
N ILE A 261 -4.77 9.77 8.50
CA ILE A 261 -5.48 9.45 9.75
C ILE A 261 -5.29 10.55 10.79
N LYS A 262 -4.05 11.01 10.99
CA LYS A 262 -3.75 12.09 11.94
C LYS A 262 -4.42 13.40 11.59
N LYS A 263 -4.42 13.81 10.30
CA LYS A 263 -5.07 15.05 9.88
C LYS A 263 -6.58 15.02 10.15
N TRP A 264 -7.23 13.86 9.95
CA TRP A 264 -8.63 13.70 10.35
C TRP A 264 -8.81 13.84 11.86
N GLN A 265 -7.96 13.21 12.68
CA GLN A 265 -8.01 13.33 14.14
C GLN A 265 -7.72 14.77 14.61
N ASP A 266 -6.88 15.51 13.89
CA ASP A 266 -6.46 16.88 14.20
C ASP A 266 -7.45 17.96 13.70
N GLY A 267 -8.56 17.58 13.05
CA GLY A 267 -9.63 18.50 12.67
C GLY A 267 -9.67 18.94 11.22
N ASP A 268 -9.11 18.20 10.28
CA ASP A 268 -9.25 18.49 8.85
C ASP A 268 -10.72 18.56 8.40
N ASP A 269 -11.55 17.70 8.98
CA ASP A 269 -12.99 17.64 8.79
C ASP A 269 -13.66 17.27 10.14
N GLU A 270 -14.57 18.12 10.64
CA GLU A 270 -15.22 17.94 11.95
C GLU A 270 -16.02 16.63 12.05
N GLU A 271 -16.57 16.15 10.94
CA GLU A 271 -17.31 14.89 10.90
C GLU A 271 -16.36 13.70 10.97
N MET A 272 -15.18 13.79 10.31
CA MET A 272 -14.12 12.78 10.38
C MET A 272 -13.53 12.66 11.79
N VAL A 273 -13.42 13.76 12.55
CA VAL A 273 -13.04 13.71 13.97
C VAL A 273 -13.99 12.82 14.77
N LYS A 274 -15.31 13.03 14.57
CA LYS A 274 -16.33 12.23 15.26
C LYS A 274 -16.30 10.77 14.85
N ILE A 275 -16.12 10.52 13.55
CA ILE A 275 -15.99 9.16 13.02
C ILE A 275 -14.76 8.47 13.62
N ALA A 276 -13.63 9.15 13.69
CA ALA A 276 -12.40 8.60 14.27
C ALA A 276 -12.59 8.18 15.73
N GLU A 277 -13.33 8.98 16.53
CA GLU A 277 -13.65 8.61 17.91
C GLU A 277 -14.65 7.44 17.99
N GLU A 278 -15.73 7.47 17.19
CA GLU A 278 -16.73 6.42 17.14
C GLU A 278 -16.14 5.06 16.71
N GLU A 279 -15.16 5.09 15.79
CA GLU A 279 -14.53 3.90 15.20
C GLU A 279 -13.42 3.29 16.06
N LYS A 280 -12.91 3.94 17.10
CA LYS A 280 -11.81 3.40 17.93
C LYS A 280 -11.96 1.93 18.33
N PRO A 281 -13.11 1.46 18.84
CA PRO A 281 -13.26 0.04 19.17
C PRO A 281 -13.16 -0.88 17.95
N ASN A 282 -13.71 -0.45 16.82
CA ASN A 282 -13.64 -1.20 15.57
C ASN A 282 -12.20 -1.27 15.05
N VAL A 283 -11.46 -0.17 15.08
CA VAL A 283 -10.04 -0.11 14.68
C VAL A 283 -9.20 -1.07 15.51
N ILE A 284 -9.39 -1.12 16.83
CA ILE A 284 -8.70 -2.08 17.70
C ILE A 284 -9.01 -3.53 17.27
N ASN A 285 -10.26 -3.81 16.90
CA ASN A 285 -10.64 -5.13 16.40
C ASN A 285 -10.00 -5.43 15.03
N MET A 286 -9.89 -4.44 14.13
CA MET A 286 -9.17 -4.61 12.86
C MET A 286 -7.71 -4.99 13.08
N PHE A 287 -7.01 -4.35 14.02
CA PHE A 287 -5.65 -4.73 14.41
C PHE A 287 -5.57 -6.15 14.97
N LYS A 288 -6.49 -6.52 15.88
CA LYS A 288 -6.55 -7.88 16.45
C LYS A 288 -6.76 -8.94 15.38
N ASN A 289 -7.70 -8.69 14.46
CA ASN A 289 -7.99 -9.61 13.36
C ASN A 289 -6.78 -9.79 12.45
N ALA A 290 -6.13 -8.70 12.04
CA ALA A 290 -4.92 -8.75 11.23
C ALA A 290 -3.79 -9.54 11.93
N VAL A 291 -3.57 -9.30 13.22
CA VAL A 291 -2.57 -10.05 14.01
C VAL A 291 -2.91 -11.53 14.06
N ASN A 292 -4.16 -11.90 14.29
CA ASN A 292 -4.60 -13.30 14.33
C ASN A 292 -4.41 -13.99 12.97
N GLU A 293 -4.75 -13.31 11.88
CA GLU A 293 -4.56 -13.81 10.53
C GLU A 293 -3.07 -13.99 10.20
N GLU A 294 -2.23 -13.04 10.59
CA GLU A 294 -0.78 -13.16 10.37
C GLU A 294 -0.12 -14.24 11.23
N LYS A 295 -0.63 -14.50 12.43
CA LYS A 295 -0.21 -15.66 13.24
C LYS A 295 -0.61 -16.99 12.58
N ALA A 296 -1.84 -17.09 12.11
CA ALA A 296 -2.28 -18.28 11.36
C ALA A 296 -1.49 -18.49 10.06
N TRP A 297 -0.99 -17.39 9.47
CA TRP A 297 -0.05 -17.49 8.35
C TRP A 297 1.32 -17.99 8.78
N ALA A 298 1.83 -17.56 9.90
CA ALA A 298 3.08 -18.07 10.43
C ALA A 298 2.99 -19.58 10.69
N GLU A 299 1.87 -20.06 11.27
CA GLU A 299 1.61 -21.50 11.42
C GLU A 299 1.65 -22.24 10.07
N TYR A 300 0.97 -21.71 9.06
CA TYR A 300 0.96 -22.28 7.71
C TYR A 300 2.35 -22.30 7.07
N LEU A 301 3.11 -21.21 7.16
CA LEU A 301 4.45 -21.13 6.58
C LEU A 301 5.42 -22.14 7.20
N PHE A 302 5.33 -22.36 8.51
CA PHE A 302 6.27 -23.20 9.24
C PHE A 302 5.73 -24.60 9.56
N GLN A 303 4.59 -25.01 8.98
CA GLN A 303 3.98 -26.33 9.22
C GLN A 303 4.89 -27.53 8.91
N ASN A 304 5.82 -27.36 7.98
CA ASN A 304 6.75 -28.41 7.56
C ASN A 304 8.15 -28.26 8.15
N GLY A 305 8.40 -27.23 8.95
CA GLY A 305 9.69 -26.93 9.56
C GLY A 305 10.02 -25.45 9.58
N SER A 306 11.07 -25.10 10.31
CA SER A 306 11.53 -23.73 10.50
C SER A 306 12.84 -23.46 9.76
N MET A 307 13.20 -22.18 9.69
CA MET A 307 14.50 -21.71 9.21
C MET A 307 15.39 -21.34 10.40
N ILE A 308 16.71 -21.36 10.21
CA ILE A 308 17.64 -20.81 11.19
C ILE A 308 17.34 -19.31 11.36
N GLY A 309 17.09 -18.89 12.60
CA GLY A 309 16.78 -17.50 12.94
C GLY A 309 15.33 -17.06 12.74
N LEU A 310 14.47 -17.93 12.18
CA LEU A 310 13.04 -17.63 11.99
C LEU A 310 12.19 -18.90 12.15
N ASN A 311 11.18 -18.82 13.01
CA ASN A 311 10.18 -19.85 13.24
C ASN A 311 8.82 -19.20 13.52
N GLU A 312 7.78 -20.04 13.59
CA GLU A 312 6.40 -19.61 13.88
C GLU A 312 6.31 -18.69 15.10
N LYS A 313 6.89 -19.10 16.23
CA LYS A 313 6.81 -18.35 17.50
C LYS A 313 7.46 -16.97 17.41
N LEU A 314 8.66 -16.89 16.82
CA LEU A 314 9.36 -15.61 16.65
C LEU A 314 8.60 -14.69 15.68
N LEU A 315 8.04 -15.24 14.59
CA LEU A 315 7.25 -14.46 13.65
C LEU A 315 5.96 -13.97 14.29
N ALA A 316 5.25 -14.82 15.07
CA ALA A 316 4.06 -14.44 15.81
C ALA A 316 4.32 -13.28 16.81
N GLN A 317 5.44 -13.34 17.53
CA GLN A 317 5.85 -12.25 18.42
C GLN A 317 6.21 -10.97 17.63
N TYR A 318 6.81 -11.11 16.45
CA TYR A 318 7.13 -9.96 15.59
C TYR A 318 5.88 -9.28 15.05
N VAL A 319 4.83 -10.04 14.73
CA VAL A 319 3.50 -9.50 14.38
C VAL A 319 2.96 -8.61 15.51
N GLU A 320 2.96 -9.09 16.75
CA GLU A 320 2.49 -8.35 17.94
C GLU A 320 3.34 -7.08 18.18
N PHE A 321 4.65 -7.23 18.10
CA PHE A 321 5.58 -6.10 18.23
C PHE A 321 5.31 -5.01 17.21
N THR A 322 5.11 -5.41 15.96
CA THR A 322 4.84 -4.47 14.86
C THR A 322 3.47 -3.83 15.03
N ALA A 323 2.43 -4.59 15.39
CA ALA A 323 1.08 -4.08 15.65
C ALA A 323 1.08 -3.00 16.74
N ASN A 324 1.73 -3.24 17.89
CA ASN A 324 1.86 -2.24 18.96
C ASN A 324 2.47 -0.92 18.47
N ARG A 325 3.49 -1.00 17.62
CA ARG A 325 4.12 0.20 17.05
C ARG A 325 3.19 0.96 16.12
N ARG A 326 2.41 0.26 15.31
CA ARG A 326 1.46 0.86 14.37
C ARG A 326 0.26 1.48 15.09
N MET A 327 -0.28 0.78 16.09
CA MET A 327 -1.32 1.32 16.95
C MET A 327 -0.88 2.64 17.59
N LYS A 328 0.30 2.67 18.19
CA LYS A 328 0.85 3.89 18.81
C LYS A 328 1.03 5.01 17.79
N ALA A 329 1.43 4.71 16.55
CA ALA A 329 1.65 5.71 15.51
C ALA A 329 0.37 6.44 15.08
N ILE A 330 -0.80 5.84 15.28
CA ILE A 330 -2.12 6.45 15.00
C ILE A 330 -2.88 6.86 16.27
N GLY A 331 -2.20 6.93 17.41
CA GLY A 331 -2.78 7.43 18.67
C GLY A 331 -3.56 6.40 19.48
N LEU A 332 -3.38 5.09 19.21
CA LEU A 332 -3.98 4.01 20.02
C LEU A 332 -2.97 3.44 21.01
N ASP A 333 -3.47 2.95 22.13
CA ASP A 333 -2.65 2.25 23.12
C ASP A 333 -2.24 0.86 22.61
N PRO A 334 -1.00 0.42 22.87
CA PRO A 334 -0.56 -0.95 22.62
C PRO A 334 -1.39 -1.96 23.42
N ILE A 335 -1.73 -3.10 22.78
CA ILE A 335 -2.59 -4.13 23.39
C ILE A 335 -1.87 -5.46 23.66
N TYR A 336 -0.66 -5.64 23.10
CA TYR A 336 0.14 -6.86 23.28
C TYR A 336 1.25 -6.64 24.31
N ASP A 337 1.54 -7.67 25.10
CA ASP A 337 2.58 -7.63 26.15
C ASP A 337 3.99 -7.81 25.55
N ILE A 338 4.37 -6.87 24.71
CA ILE A 338 5.70 -6.80 24.12
C ILE A 338 6.18 -5.34 24.10
N GLY A 339 7.29 -5.08 24.77
CA GLY A 339 7.84 -3.74 24.89
C GLY A 339 8.40 -3.17 23.60
N PRO A 340 8.43 -1.84 23.43
CA PRO A 340 8.85 -1.19 22.18
C PRO A 340 10.32 -1.39 21.81
N ARG A 341 11.16 -1.89 22.74
CA ARG A 341 12.57 -2.21 22.53
C ARG A 341 12.82 -3.70 22.35
N ASN A 342 11.81 -4.54 22.54
CA ASN A 342 11.92 -5.99 22.55
C ASN A 342 11.58 -6.58 21.18
N ASN A 343 12.23 -6.08 20.11
CA ASN A 343 12.05 -6.66 18.78
C ASN A 343 12.51 -8.11 18.78
N PRO A 344 11.63 -9.10 18.55
CA PRO A 344 12.02 -10.52 18.52
C PRO A 344 12.87 -10.90 17.32
N LEU A 345 12.89 -10.06 16.27
CA LEU A 345 13.68 -10.22 15.06
C LEU A 345 14.57 -8.98 14.84
N PRO A 346 15.58 -8.73 15.68
CA PRO A 346 16.35 -7.47 15.65
C PRO A 346 17.11 -7.25 14.34
N TRP A 347 17.48 -8.31 13.64
CA TRP A 347 18.14 -8.25 12.33
C TRP A 347 17.24 -7.64 11.23
N THR A 348 15.92 -7.66 11.38
CA THR A 348 14.99 -7.01 10.42
C THR A 348 15.25 -5.50 10.31
N GLN A 349 15.78 -4.87 11.38
CA GLN A 349 16.09 -3.43 11.35
C GLN A 349 17.18 -3.08 10.37
N TYR A 350 18.14 -3.97 10.13
CA TYR A 350 19.17 -3.76 9.12
C TYR A 350 18.55 -3.66 7.71
N TRP A 351 17.66 -4.57 7.37
CA TRP A 351 16.98 -4.62 6.07
C TRP A 351 15.97 -3.49 5.86
N LEU A 352 15.36 -3.01 6.94
CA LEU A 352 14.38 -1.92 6.93
C LEU A 352 15.02 -0.53 7.04
N ASN A 353 16.34 -0.44 7.29
CA ASN A 353 17.01 0.84 7.42
C ASN A 353 17.47 1.38 6.07
N SER A 354 16.69 2.28 5.50
CA SER A 354 16.99 2.93 4.22
C SER A 354 18.32 3.71 4.20
N LYS A 355 18.82 4.16 5.36
CA LYS A 355 20.08 4.91 5.44
C LYS A 355 21.34 4.05 5.28
N GLY A 356 21.24 2.74 5.50
CA GLY A 356 22.34 1.78 5.35
C GLY A 356 22.27 0.93 4.07
N GLN A 357 21.18 1.04 3.34
CA GLN A 357 21.05 0.35 2.05
C GLN A 357 21.88 1.10 1.01
N GLN A 358 22.77 0.37 0.37
CA GLN A 358 23.44 0.85 -0.82
C GLN A 358 22.35 1.23 -1.82
N ASN A 359 22.30 2.52 -2.17
CA ASN A 359 21.32 3.06 -3.08
C ASN A 359 21.35 2.28 -4.40
N ALA A 360 20.25 2.21 -5.12
CA ALA A 360 20.27 1.76 -6.50
C ALA A 360 21.33 2.55 -7.27
N PRO A 361 21.95 2.02 -8.34
CA PRO A 361 23.04 2.71 -9.06
C PRO A 361 22.74 4.15 -9.44
N GLN A 362 21.46 4.49 -9.62
CA GLN A 362 21.00 5.86 -9.89
C GLN A 362 20.89 6.76 -8.65
N GLU A 363 21.01 6.21 -7.44
CA GLU A 363 21.01 6.95 -6.17
C GLU A 363 22.43 7.13 -5.61
N THR A 364 23.47 6.47 -6.19
CA THR A 364 24.85 6.82 -5.94
C THR A 364 25.12 8.17 -6.60
N GLU A 365 25.76 9.10 -5.90
CA GLU A 365 26.27 10.32 -6.55
C GLU A 365 27.02 9.91 -7.79
N ILE A 366 26.46 10.24 -8.95
CA ILE A 366 27.03 9.89 -10.24
C ILE A 366 28.08 10.95 -10.52
N GLU A 367 29.32 10.67 -10.18
CA GLU A 367 30.47 11.45 -10.66
C GLU A 367 30.59 11.38 -12.19
N SER A 368 29.90 10.45 -12.83
CA SER A 368 29.79 10.36 -14.30
C SER A 368 28.40 9.86 -14.70
N TYR A 369 27.48 10.78 -14.92
CA TYR A 369 26.29 10.48 -15.70
C TYR A 369 26.74 10.23 -17.13
N VAL A 370 26.89 8.99 -17.52
CA VAL A 370 27.06 8.63 -18.92
C VAL A 370 25.71 8.86 -19.61
N ILE A 371 25.52 10.12 -20.07
CA ILE A 371 24.46 10.49 -20.99
C ILE A 371 24.66 9.69 -22.28
N GLY A 372 24.35 8.44 -22.29
CA GLY A 372 24.59 7.56 -23.43
C GLY A 372 24.30 6.09 -23.12
N GLY A 373 23.99 5.78 -21.85
CA GLY A 373 23.55 4.44 -21.44
C GLY A 373 22.06 4.17 -21.72
N ILE A 374 21.29 5.18 -22.03
CA ILE A 374 19.93 4.99 -22.57
C ILE A 374 20.12 4.63 -24.04
N LYS A 375 19.96 3.35 -24.37
CA LYS A 375 19.68 2.96 -25.74
C LYS A 375 18.42 3.71 -26.15
N GLN A 376 18.59 4.73 -26.97
CA GLN A 376 17.50 5.43 -27.60
C GLN A 376 17.00 4.52 -28.73
N ASP A 377 16.14 3.56 -28.40
CA ASP A 377 15.53 2.66 -29.37
C ASP A 377 14.44 3.36 -30.21
N VAL A 378 14.18 4.64 -29.92
CA VAL A 378 13.27 5.50 -30.67
C VAL A 378 14.05 6.22 -31.75
N THR A 379 13.96 5.75 -32.98
CA THR A 379 14.44 6.43 -34.18
C THR A 379 13.31 7.27 -34.79
N GLN A 380 13.64 8.20 -35.70
CA GLN A 380 12.61 8.94 -36.45
C GLN A 380 11.62 8.02 -37.19
N ASP A 381 12.04 6.80 -37.53
CA ASP A 381 11.21 5.81 -38.21
C ASP A 381 10.28 5.05 -37.28
N THR A 382 10.51 5.10 -35.96
CA THR A 382 9.66 4.39 -34.97
C THR A 382 8.20 4.88 -34.99
N PHE A 383 7.98 6.09 -35.45
CA PHE A 383 6.66 6.71 -35.59
C PHE A 383 6.27 6.95 -37.07
N ALA A 384 7.07 6.46 -38.02
CA ALA A 384 6.75 6.55 -39.44
C ALA A 384 5.52 5.67 -39.75
N GLY A 385 4.37 6.30 -39.92
CA GLY A 385 3.07 5.65 -40.14
C GLY A 385 1.99 6.03 -39.12
N LEU A 386 2.34 6.76 -38.08
CA LEU A 386 1.36 7.41 -37.20
C LEU A 386 1.17 8.85 -37.69
N SER A 387 0.08 9.10 -38.43
CA SER A 387 -0.37 10.46 -38.66
C SER A 387 -1.08 10.98 -37.43
N LEU A 388 -0.57 12.03 -36.82
CA LEU A 388 -1.26 12.86 -35.83
C LEU A 388 -2.38 13.65 -36.50
#